data_0b7d243404b0b690ff230df909afb9ff
#
_entry.id   0b7d243404b0b690ff230df909afb9ff
#
_cell.length_a   1.000
_cell.length_b   1.000
_cell.length_c   1.000
_cell.angle_alpha   90.00
_cell.angle_beta   90.00
_cell.angle_gamma   90.00
#
_symmetry.space_group_name_H-M   'P 1'
#
loop_
_entity.id
_entity.type
_entity.pdbx_description
1 polymer ?
#
loop_
_entity_poly.entity_id
_entity_poly.type
_entity_poly.pdbx_seq_one_letter_code
_entity_poly.pdbx_strand_id
1 'polypeptide(L)'
;MSTPALTMTREGEIAVITFDLPNEPVNKFSASVIAEFETILTTIDQDRTVKAAVLISGKPDVFIAGADIDAFLEFRNAQDAAAASAFGHRMMARLERSRAPVVAAIHGGCLGGGLEAALACAYRIATEHPKTVLALPEVQLGLIPGAGGTQRLPRTVGLQAALDMILTGKNVRAKKAMQLGLVDELVHPSILRQIAIQRAREIGAGTLRHLERKHGEIGRAHV
;
A
#
# COMPACT_ATOMS: atom_id res chain seq x y z
N MET A 1 4.86 -26.20 -10.87
CA MET A 1 4.13 -24.90 -10.77
C MET A 1 4.86 -24.09 -9.72
N SER A 2 5.16 -22.83 -10.00
CA SER A 2 5.78 -21.94 -8.99
C SER A 2 4.79 -21.64 -7.87
N THR A 3 5.26 -21.56 -6.63
CA THR A 3 4.45 -21.12 -5.49
C THR A 3 4.03 -19.67 -5.73
N PRO A 4 2.74 -19.31 -5.63
CA PRO A 4 2.30 -17.94 -5.86
C PRO A 4 2.85 -17.00 -4.76
N ALA A 5 3.13 -15.76 -5.13
CA ALA A 5 3.57 -14.72 -4.20
C ALA A 5 2.40 -14.16 -3.37
N LEU A 6 1.20 -14.21 -3.92
CA LEU A 6 -0.02 -13.74 -3.26
C LEU A 6 -0.99 -14.91 -3.07
N THR A 7 -1.48 -15.05 -1.86
CA THR A 7 -2.53 -16.01 -1.53
C THR A 7 -3.74 -15.28 -0.98
N MET A 8 -4.93 -15.80 -1.24
CA MET A 8 -6.18 -15.24 -0.71
C MET A 8 -6.92 -16.30 0.11
N THR A 9 -7.24 -15.98 1.35
CA THR A 9 -8.10 -16.78 2.24
C THR A 9 -9.36 -15.99 2.59
N ARG A 10 -10.36 -16.68 3.15
CA ARG A 10 -11.62 -16.05 3.56
C ARG A 10 -11.82 -16.17 5.07
N GLU A 11 -12.25 -15.06 5.68
CA GLU A 11 -12.74 -15.01 7.06
C GLU A 11 -14.14 -14.41 7.09
N GLY A 12 -15.14 -15.26 6.77
CA GLY A 12 -16.51 -14.84 6.52
C GLY A 12 -16.59 -13.98 5.25
N GLU A 13 -17.04 -12.74 5.38
CA GLU A 13 -17.19 -11.79 4.27
C GLU A 13 -15.87 -11.01 3.96
N ILE A 14 -14.76 -11.31 4.66
CA ILE A 14 -13.49 -10.62 4.46
C ILE A 14 -12.52 -11.52 3.70
N ALA A 15 -11.95 -10.98 2.61
CA ALA A 15 -10.82 -11.58 1.91
C ALA A 15 -9.52 -11.16 2.59
N VAL A 16 -8.66 -12.10 2.93
CA VAL A 16 -7.31 -11.83 3.47
C VAL A 16 -6.29 -12.17 2.39
N ILE A 17 -5.66 -11.15 1.85
CA ILE A 17 -4.61 -11.23 0.83
C ILE A 17 -3.28 -11.24 1.56
N THR A 18 -2.58 -12.37 1.56
CA THR A 18 -1.24 -12.48 2.14
C THR A 18 -0.21 -12.38 1.03
N PHE A 19 0.69 -11.40 1.14
CA PHE A 19 1.83 -11.24 0.24
C PHE A 19 3.07 -11.87 0.88
N ASP A 20 3.55 -12.93 0.27
CA ASP A 20 4.75 -13.66 0.72
C ASP A 20 5.52 -14.17 -0.50
N LEU A 21 6.40 -13.32 -1.05
CA LEU A 21 7.17 -13.63 -2.26
C LEU A 21 8.15 -14.79 -1.97
N PRO A 22 7.99 -15.96 -2.65
CA PRO A 22 8.82 -17.14 -2.38
C PRO A 22 10.30 -16.89 -2.65
N ASN A 23 11.17 -17.45 -1.80
CA ASN A 23 12.64 -17.40 -1.93
C ASN A 23 13.25 -15.98 -1.90
N GLU A 24 12.47 -14.97 -1.51
CA GLU A 24 12.92 -13.60 -1.38
C GLU A 24 12.80 -13.15 0.08
N PRO A 25 13.78 -12.39 0.60
CA PRO A 25 13.72 -11.89 1.98
C PRO A 25 12.66 -10.80 2.17
N VAL A 26 12.21 -10.17 1.09
CA VAL A 26 11.25 -9.06 1.08
C VAL A 26 10.18 -9.24 0.01
N ASN A 27 9.03 -8.63 0.23
CA ASN A 27 8.01 -8.50 -0.80
C ASN A 27 8.34 -7.32 -1.71
N LYS A 28 8.36 -7.55 -3.02
CA LYS A 28 8.57 -6.52 -4.06
C LYS A 28 7.60 -6.72 -5.21
N PHE A 29 7.17 -5.64 -5.84
CA PHE A 29 6.30 -5.69 -7.00
C PHE A 29 7.12 -5.95 -8.27
N SER A 30 7.04 -7.19 -8.78
CA SER A 30 7.45 -7.56 -10.14
C SER A 30 6.22 -7.64 -11.05
N ALA A 31 6.44 -7.78 -12.35
CA ALA A 31 5.34 -7.93 -13.32
C ALA A 31 4.45 -9.15 -13.00
N SER A 32 5.05 -10.28 -12.57
CA SER A 32 4.32 -11.49 -12.18
C SER A 32 3.47 -11.28 -10.94
N VAL A 33 4.02 -10.63 -9.91
CA VAL A 33 3.30 -10.30 -8.67
C VAL A 33 2.11 -9.38 -8.95
N ILE A 34 2.29 -8.39 -9.82
CA ILE A 34 1.20 -7.49 -10.20
C ILE A 34 0.08 -8.24 -10.93
N ALA A 35 0.42 -9.18 -11.81
CA ALA A 35 -0.59 -10.01 -12.50
C ALA A 35 -1.37 -10.91 -11.52
N GLU A 36 -0.70 -11.47 -10.51
CA GLU A 36 -1.37 -12.21 -9.43
C GLU A 36 -2.32 -11.29 -8.64
N PHE A 37 -1.87 -10.08 -8.32
CA PHE A 37 -2.68 -9.09 -7.58
C PHE A 37 -3.92 -8.66 -8.37
N GLU A 38 -3.79 -8.41 -9.68
CA GLU A 38 -4.93 -8.13 -10.57
C GLU A 38 -5.94 -9.27 -10.60
N THR A 39 -5.45 -10.51 -10.63
CA THR A 39 -6.31 -11.71 -10.59
C THR A 39 -7.11 -11.78 -9.29
N ILE A 40 -6.45 -11.53 -8.15
CA ILE A 40 -7.11 -11.51 -6.84
C ILE A 40 -8.16 -10.40 -6.77
N LEU A 41 -7.82 -9.17 -7.19
CA LEU A 41 -8.79 -8.06 -7.19
C LEU A 41 -9.98 -8.35 -8.10
N THR A 42 -9.75 -9.01 -9.24
CA THR A 42 -10.84 -9.43 -10.14
C THR A 42 -11.75 -10.47 -9.48
N THR A 43 -11.16 -11.45 -8.80
CA THR A 43 -11.92 -12.46 -8.03
C THR A 43 -12.76 -11.79 -6.94
N ILE A 44 -12.20 -10.83 -6.20
CA ILE A 44 -12.92 -10.07 -5.17
C ILE A 44 -14.08 -9.26 -5.76
N ASP A 45 -13.89 -8.65 -6.93
CA ASP A 45 -14.95 -7.86 -7.55
C ASP A 45 -16.12 -8.71 -8.07
N GLN A 46 -15.82 -9.92 -8.53
CA GLN A 46 -16.82 -10.89 -9.01
C GLN A 46 -17.60 -11.54 -7.86
N ASP A 47 -16.96 -11.75 -6.71
CA ASP A 47 -17.60 -12.36 -5.54
C ASP A 47 -18.30 -11.31 -4.66
N ARG A 48 -19.61 -11.15 -4.86
CA ARG A 48 -20.47 -10.21 -4.11
C ARG A 48 -20.58 -10.51 -2.61
N THR A 49 -20.16 -11.69 -2.16
CA THR A 49 -20.13 -12.05 -0.74
C THR A 49 -18.90 -11.45 -0.03
N VAL A 50 -17.86 -11.05 -0.77
CA VAL A 50 -16.74 -10.29 -0.21
C VAL A 50 -17.17 -8.84 0.01
N LYS A 51 -17.12 -8.36 1.25
CA LYS A 51 -17.50 -6.99 1.62
C LYS A 51 -16.30 -6.07 1.79
N ALA A 52 -15.16 -6.60 2.21
CA ALA A 52 -13.89 -5.88 2.29
C ALA A 52 -12.72 -6.86 2.21
N ALA A 53 -11.50 -6.32 2.09
CA ALA A 53 -10.29 -7.12 2.08
C ALA A 53 -9.22 -6.57 3.03
N VAL A 54 -8.27 -7.41 3.41
CA VAL A 54 -7.06 -7.05 4.14
C VAL A 54 -5.87 -7.43 3.28
N LEU A 55 -4.91 -6.52 3.10
CA LEU A 55 -3.60 -6.79 2.53
C LEU A 55 -2.58 -6.85 3.66
N ILE A 56 -1.94 -8.00 3.85
CA ILE A 56 -0.97 -8.27 4.90
C ILE A 56 0.25 -8.97 4.33
N SER A 57 1.41 -8.76 4.95
CA SER A 57 2.65 -9.44 4.58
C SER A 57 2.81 -10.77 5.34
N GLY A 58 3.34 -11.80 4.66
CA GLY A 58 3.86 -13.01 5.27
C GLY A 58 5.29 -12.88 5.78
N LYS A 59 6.01 -11.78 5.44
CA LYS A 59 7.38 -11.53 5.89
C LYS A 59 7.42 -10.97 7.32
N PRO A 60 8.42 -11.34 8.13
CA PRO A 60 8.45 -10.96 9.55
C PRO A 60 8.74 -9.47 9.79
N ASP A 61 9.46 -8.79 8.90
CA ASP A 61 9.98 -7.44 9.14
C ASP A 61 9.71 -6.44 8.00
N VAL A 62 8.99 -6.87 6.97
CA VAL A 62 8.72 -6.04 5.79
C VAL A 62 7.27 -6.23 5.36
N PHE A 63 6.54 -5.13 5.23
CA PHE A 63 5.25 -5.14 4.56
C PHE A 63 5.45 -5.30 3.05
N ILE A 64 5.96 -4.27 2.38
CA ILE A 64 6.33 -4.30 0.95
C ILE A 64 7.51 -3.33 0.76
N ALA A 65 8.60 -3.81 0.17
CA ALA A 65 9.84 -3.03 -0.02
C ALA A 65 9.78 -2.06 -1.21
N GLY A 66 8.80 -2.19 -2.08
CA GLY A 66 8.61 -1.33 -3.25
C GLY A 66 8.53 -2.11 -4.56
N ALA A 67 8.91 -1.48 -5.66
CA ALA A 67 9.03 -2.12 -6.96
C ALA A 67 10.30 -2.99 -7.02
N ASP A 68 10.31 -3.96 -7.91
CA ASP A 68 11.53 -4.70 -8.25
C ASP A 68 12.45 -3.77 -9.05
N ILE A 69 13.50 -3.27 -8.39
CA ILE A 69 14.42 -2.30 -8.99
C ILE A 69 15.25 -2.91 -10.13
N ASP A 70 15.47 -4.23 -10.14
CA ASP A 70 16.20 -4.89 -11.20
C ASP A 70 15.47 -4.77 -12.55
N ALA A 71 14.13 -4.70 -12.53
CA ALA A 71 13.33 -4.45 -13.73
C ALA A 71 13.63 -3.07 -14.37
N PHE A 72 14.12 -2.10 -13.61
CA PHE A 72 14.47 -0.78 -14.17
C PHE A 72 15.74 -0.83 -15.04
N LEU A 73 16.61 -1.82 -14.83
CA LEU A 73 17.81 -2.05 -15.67
C LEU A 73 17.44 -2.52 -17.08
N GLU A 74 16.22 -3.02 -17.28
CA GLU A 74 15.72 -3.46 -18.58
C GLU A 74 15.17 -2.31 -19.44
N PHE A 75 14.96 -1.11 -18.85
CA PHE A 75 14.45 0.04 -19.60
C PHE A 75 15.48 0.52 -20.63
N ARG A 76 15.08 0.62 -21.88
CA ARG A 76 15.92 0.99 -23.02
C ARG A 76 15.74 2.46 -23.42
N ASN A 77 14.64 3.07 -23.02
CA ASN A 77 14.26 4.42 -23.39
C ASN A 77 13.23 5.00 -22.39
N ALA A 78 12.93 6.28 -22.56
CA ALA A 78 11.95 6.99 -21.71
C ALA A 78 10.52 6.43 -21.82
N GLN A 79 10.18 5.84 -22.97
CA GLN A 79 8.85 5.25 -23.19
C GLN A 79 8.64 4.00 -22.29
N ASP A 80 9.67 3.18 -22.11
CA ASP A 80 9.60 2.01 -21.23
C ASP A 80 9.34 2.45 -19.79
N ALA A 81 10.06 3.47 -19.30
CA ALA A 81 9.86 4.05 -17.99
C ALA A 81 8.46 4.67 -17.81
N ALA A 82 7.99 5.40 -18.83
CA ALA A 82 6.65 5.99 -18.82
C ALA A 82 5.56 4.90 -18.81
N ALA A 83 5.73 3.81 -19.56
CA ALA A 83 4.80 2.70 -19.59
C ALA A 83 4.73 1.98 -18.23
N ALA A 84 5.89 1.76 -17.58
CA ALA A 84 5.96 1.16 -16.25
C ALA A 84 5.26 2.04 -15.19
N SER A 85 5.50 3.35 -15.20
CA SER A 85 4.82 4.31 -14.32
C SER A 85 3.31 4.32 -14.58
N ALA A 86 2.87 4.41 -15.83
CA ALA A 86 1.46 4.37 -16.19
C ALA A 86 0.78 3.05 -15.74
N PHE A 87 1.49 1.94 -15.80
CA PHE A 87 1.02 0.65 -15.32
C PHE A 87 0.86 0.67 -13.78
N GLY A 88 1.87 1.17 -13.05
CA GLY A 88 1.79 1.38 -11.61
C GLY A 88 0.61 2.24 -11.19
N HIS A 89 0.39 3.37 -11.89
CA HIS A 89 -0.78 4.24 -11.66
C HIS A 89 -2.11 3.51 -11.85
N ARG A 90 -2.24 2.71 -12.93
CA ARG A 90 -3.47 1.93 -13.15
C ARG A 90 -3.71 0.91 -12.04
N MET A 91 -2.65 0.25 -11.59
CA MET A 91 -2.71 -0.74 -10.50
C MET A 91 -3.19 -0.12 -9.18
N MET A 92 -2.60 1.01 -8.79
CA MET A 92 -2.99 1.73 -7.58
C MET A 92 -4.41 2.30 -7.69
N ALA A 93 -4.80 2.80 -8.86
CA ALA A 93 -6.17 3.24 -9.11
C ALA A 93 -7.18 2.07 -9.07
N ARG A 94 -6.78 0.88 -9.54
CA ARG A 94 -7.59 -0.33 -9.49
C ARG A 94 -7.82 -0.77 -8.03
N LEU A 95 -6.77 -0.72 -7.20
CA LEU A 95 -6.83 -1.01 -5.77
C LEU A 95 -7.75 0.00 -5.04
N GLU A 96 -7.56 1.29 -5.28
CA GLU A 96 -8.33 2.38 -4.67
C GLU A 96 -9.83 2.31 -5.00
N ARG A 97 -10.15 1.87 -6.23
CA ARG A 97 -11.54 1.74 -6.74
C ARG A 97 -12.12 0.34 -6.55
N SER A 98 -11.44 -0.54 -5.85
CA SER A 98 -11.96 -1.87 -5.59
C SER A 98 -13.35 -1.80 -4.94
N ARG A 99 -14.27 -2.61 -5.43
CA ARG A 99 -15.63 -2.69 -4.88
C ARG A 99 -15.63 -3.07 -3.40
N ALA A 100 -14.73 -3.96 -3.02
CA ALA A 100 -14.48 -4.31 -1.63
C ALA A 100 -13.29 -3.49 -1.13
N PRO A 101 -13.51 -2.50 -0.22
CA PRO A 101 -12.42 -1.65 0.27
C PRO A 101 -11.33 -2.51 0.94
N VAL A 102 -10.07 -2.11 0.72
CA VAL A 102 -8.91 -2.84 1.22
C VAL A 102 -8.29 -2.13 2.42
N VAL A 103 -8.00 -2.86 3.47
CA VAL A 103 -7.25 -2.41 4.66
C VAL A 103 -5.80 -2.86 4.54
N ALA A 104 -4.85 -1.94 4.60
CA ALA A 104 -3.42 -2.26 4.68
C ALA A 104 -3.02 -2.57 6.13
N ALA A 105 -2.55 -3.78 6.38
CA ALA A 105 -2.04 -4.23 7.67
C ALA A 105 -0.50 -4.22 7.66
N ILE A 106 0.08 -3.12 8.12
CA ILE A 106 1.49 -2.79 7.95
C ILE A 106 2.32 -3.21 9.15
N HIS A 107 3.27 -4.13 8.92
CA HIS A 107 4.32 -4.46 9.88
C HIS A 107 5.68 -4.40 9.19
N GLY A 108 6.67 -3.77 9.83
CA GLY A 108 7.99 -3.59 9.24
C GLY A 108 8.05 -2.52 8.14
N GLY A 109 8.97 -2.68 7.20
CA GLY A 109 9.21 -1.70 6.13
C GLY A 109 8.06 -1.61 5.13
N CYS A 110 7.54 -0.40 4.90
CA CYS A 110 6.53 -0.06 3.89
C CYS A 110 7.11 1.06 3.01
N LEU A 111 7.78 0.67 1.92
CA LEU A 111 8.68 1.55 1.20
C LEU A 111 8.29 1.68 -0.28
N GLY A 112 8.50 2.86 -0.86
CA GLY A 112 8.31 3.11 -2.29
C GLY A 112 6.92 2.68 -2.77
N GLY A 113 6.86 1.85 -3.81
CA GLY A 113 5.62 1.27 -4.32
C GLY A 113 4.76 0.57 -3.25
N GLY A 114 5.38 0.08 -2.16
CA GLY A 114 4.67 -0.49 -1.01
C GLY A 114 3.89 0.57 -0.24
N LEU A 115 4.46 1.76 -0.05
CA LEU A 115 3.73 2.89 0.53
C LEU A 115 2.69 3.44 -0.45
N GLU A 116 2.98 3.46 -1.76
CA GLU A 116 2.00 3.86 -2.77
C GLU A 116 0.76 2.93 -2.77
N ALA A 117 0.97 1.61 -2.60
CA ALA A 117 -0.11 0.65 -2.44
C ALA A 117 -0.89 0.85 -1.13
N ALA A 118 -0.20 1.09 -0.02
CA ALA A 118 -0.85 1.40 1.25
C ALA A 118 -1.69 2.69 1.19
N LEU A 119 -1.20 3.72 0.48
CA LEU A 119 -1.93 4.97 0.23
C LEU A 119 -3.16 4.78 -0.66
N ALA A 120 -3.19 3.77 -1.51
CA ALA A 120 -4.33 3.39 -2.33
C ALA A 120 -5.37 2.55 -1.57
N CYS A 121 -5.02 2.02 -0.38
CA CYS A 121 -5.94 1.29 0.48
C CYS A 121 -6.89 2.25 1.21
N ALA A 122 -8.10 1.76 1.54
CA ALA A 122 -9.13 2.52 2.23
C ALA A 122 -8.78 2.83 3.69
N TYR A 123 -7.96 2.02 4.33
CA TYR A 123 -7.53 2.19 5.72
C TYR A 123 -6.14 1.60 5.93
N ARG A 124 -5.33 2.20 6.79
CA ARG A 124 -3.95 1.81 7.06
C ARG A 124 -3.75 1.61 8.55
N ILE A 125 -3.44 0.38 8.95
CA ILE A 125 -3.06 0.02 10.32
C ILE A 125 -1.58 -0.28 10.33
N ALA A 126 -0.83 0.30 11.25
CA ALA A 126 0.59 0.00 11.40
C ALA A 126 0.89 -0.53 12.80
N THR A 127 1.96 -1.31 12.92
CA THR A 127 2.39 -1.80 14.24
C THR A 127 3.34 -0.81 14.91
N GLU A 128 3.27 -0.74 16.25
CA GLU A 128 4.24 -0.03 17.08
C GLU A 128 5.54 -0.82 17.24
N HIS A 129 6.17 -1.21 16.14
CA HIS A 129 7.42 -1.96 16.16
C HIS A 129 8.58 -1.09 15.65
N PRO A 130 9.81 -1.21 16.20
CA PRO A 130 10.96 -0.39 15.77
C PRO A 130 11.30 -0.50 14.28
N LYS A 131 11.03 -1.65 13.67
CA LYS A 131 11.24 -1.90 12.24
C LYS A 131 10.10 -1.36 11.35
N THR A 132 8.98 -0.93 11.96
CA THR A 132 7.87 -0.35 11.18
C THR A 132 8.20 1.09 10.81
N VAL A 133 8.52 1.25 9.52
CA VAL A 133 8.86 2.53 8.89
C VAL A 133 8.14 2.66 7.56
N LEU A 134 7.73 3.88 7.25
CA LEU A 134 7.08 4.23 6.00
C LEU A 134 7.91 5.28 5.27
N ALA A 135 8.20 5.10 3.99
CA ALA A 135 8.98 6.05 3.20
C ALA A 135 8.68 5.99 1.71
N LEU A 136 9.00 7.07 1.00
CA LEU A 136 9.15 7.11 -0.46
C LEU A 136 10.64 7.39 -0.78
N PRO A 137 11.50 6.35 -0.79
CA PRO A 137 12.95 6.52 -0.89
C PRO A 137 13.46 6.64 -2.33
N GLU A 138 12.59 6.80 -3.32
CA GLU A 138 12.90 6.80 -4.74
C GLU A 138 13.97 7.83 -5.12
N VAL A 139 14.01 8.99 -4.42
CA VAL A 139 15.03 10.03 -4.63
C VAL A 139 16.46 9.53 -4.36
N GLN A 140 16.64 8.54 -3.50
CA GLN A 140 17.96 7.92 -3.23
C GLN A 140 18.47 7.10 -4.42
N LEU A 141 17.58 6.78 -5.36
CA LEU A 141 17.90 6.13 -6.64
C LEU A 141 17.87 7.10 -7.82
N GLY A 142 17.74 8.42 -7.57
CA GLY A 142 17.61 9.43 -8.62
C GLY A 142 16.23 9.41 -9.30
N LEU A 143 15.22 8.83 -8.67
CA LEU A 143 13.85 8.70 -9.18
C LEU A 143 12.86 9.52 -8.35
N ILE A 144 11.61 9.56 -8.81
CA ILE A 144 10.46 10.05 -8.04
C ILE A 144 9.43 8.92 -7.91
N PRO A 145 8.52 8.96 -6.90
CA PRO A 145 7.46 7.97 -6.76
C PRO A 145 6.62 7.86 -8.04
N GLY A 146 6.59 6.66 -8.64
CA GLY A 146 6.09 6.45 -10.00
C GLY A 146 4.67 5.86 -10.10
N ALA A 147 4.03 5.47 -8.97
CA ALA A 147 2.71 4.83 -8.98
C ALA A 147 1.62 5.66 -8.28
N GLY A 148 1.85 6.97 -8.10
CA GLY A 148 0.87 7.93 -7.57
C GLY A 148 1.16 8.43 -6.15
N GLY A 149 2.31 8.10 -5.57
CA GLY A 149 2.76 8.62 -4.28
C GLY A 149 2.83 10.14 -4.26
N THR A 150 3.29 10.76 -5.35
CA THR A 150 3.32 12.23 -5.52
C THR A 150 1.94 12.88 -5.48
N GLN A 151 0.87 12.12 -5.68
CA GLN A 151 -0.51 12.60 -5.66
C GLN A 151 -1.24 12.23 -4.37
N ARG A 152 -1.09 10.99 -3.90
CA ARG A 152 -1.80 10.50 -2.71
C ARG A 152 -1.18 10.99 -1.41
N LEU A 153 0.16 11.03 -1.33
CA LEU A 153 0.82 11.43 -0.10
C LEU A 153 0.48 12.87 0.33
N PRO A 154 0.53 13.91 -0.55
CA PRO A 154 0.14 15.26 -0.16
C PRO A 154 -1.31 15.38 0.30
N ARG A 155 -2.21 14.61 -0.29
CA ARG A 155 -3.63 14.57 0.13
C ARG A 155 -3.82 13.91 1.49
N THR A 156 -2.89 13.02 1.87
CA THR A 156 -2.96 12.27 3.13
C THR A 156 -2.29 13.02 4.29
N VAL A 157 -1.10 13.59 4.08
CA VAL A 157 -0.29 14.18 5.17
C VAL A 157 -0.06 15.69 5.04
N GLY A 158 -0.61 16.32 4.00
CA GLY A 158 -0.37 17.72 3.66
C GLY A 158 0.92 17.92 2.85
N LEU A 159 1.00 19.08 2.15
CA LEU A 159 2.08 19.35 1.19
C LEU A 159 3.47 19.35 1.83
N GLN A 160 3.63 20.04 2.96
CA GLN A 160 4.92 20.20 3.61
C GLN A 160 5.55 18.85 4.03
N ALA A 161 4.75 18.00 4.70
CA ALA A 161 5.22 16.67 5.11
C ALA A 161 5.48 15.76 3.91
N ALA A 162 4.64 15.85 2.88
CA ALA A 162 4.82 15.07 1.65
C ALA A 162 6.09 15.46 0.89
N LEU A 163 6.35 16.77 0.70
CA LEU A 163 7.57 17.24 0.07
C LEU A 163 8.82 16.78 0.82
N ASP A 164 8.79 16.90 2.16
CA ASP A 164 9.90 16.45 3.00
C ASP A 164 10.14 14.93 2.85
N MET A 165 9.09 14.10 2.82
CA MET A 165 9.24 12.65 2.59
C MET A 165 9.73 12.32 1.17
N ILE A 166 9.19 12.97 0.13
CA ILE A 166 9.51 12.67 -1.27
C ILE A 166 10.91 13.16 -1.62
N LEU A 167 11.29 14.38 -1.21
CA LEU A 167 12.57 14.98 -1.58
C LEU A 167 13.76 14.48 -0.77
N THR A 168 13.53 13.89 0.40
CA THR A 168 14.61 13.35 1.25
C THR A 168 14.65 11.82 1.30
N GLY A 169 13.54 11.14 0.94
CA GLY A 169 13.41 9.69 1.05
C GLY A 169 13.47 9.17 2.49
N LYS A 170 13.26 10.05 3.48
CA LYS A 170 13.43 9.69 4.89
C LYS A 170 12.39 8.71 5.40
N ASN A 171 12.81 7.87 6.32
CA ASN A 171 11.95 6.95 7.03
C ASN A 171 11.09 7.69 8.07
N VAL A 172 9.78 7.46 8.03
CA VAL A 172 8.82 7.92 9.04
C VAL A 172 8.41 6.73 9.91
N ARG A 173 8.72 6.79 11.20
CA ARG A 173 8.36 5.73 12.17
C ARG A 173 6.86 5.75 12.47
N ALA A 174 6.32 4.62 12.92
CA ALA A 174 4.90 4.40 13.15
C ALA A 174 4.20 5.50 13.95
N LYS A 175 4.74 5.93 15.10
CA LYS A 175 4.17 7.02 15.92
C LYS A 175 4.11 8.36 15.16
N LYS A 176 5.15 8.69 14.41
CA LYS A 176 5.16 9.90 13.59
C LYS A 176 4.20 9.78 12.41
N ALA A 177 4.10 8.60 11.79
CA ALA A 177 3.14 8.32 10.73
C ALA A 177 1.69 8.53 11.19
N MET A 178 1.35 8.07 12.41
CA MET A 178 0.04 8.32 13.03
C MET A 178 -0.21 9.82 13.27
N GLN A 179 0.77 10.55 13.79
CA GLN A 179 0.66 11.99 14.00
C GLN A 179 0.42 12.78 12.70
N LEU A 180 1.06 12.35 11.61
CA LEU A 180 0.91 12.96 10.29
C LEU A 180 -0.40 12.56 9.59
N GLY A 181 -1.09 11.52 10.06
CA GLY A 181 -2.24 10.92 9.38
C GLY A 181 -1.87 9.99 8.22
N LEU A 182 -0.59 9.61 8.12
CA LEU A 182 -0.12 8.64 7.14
C LEU A 182 -0.69 7.25 7.40
N VAL A 183 -0.93 6.91 8.68
CA VAL A 183 -1.66 5.71 9.11
C VAL A 183 -2.84 6.13 10.01
N ASP A 184 -3.87 5.30 10.03
CA ASP A 184 -5.13 5.57 10.70
C ASP A 184 -5.17 5.00 12.12
N GLU A 185 -4.40 3.93 12.37
CA GLU A 185 -4.38 3.24 13.66
C GLU A 185 -3.01 2.60 13.93
N LEU A 186 -2.60 2.58 15.21
CA LEU A 186 -1.42 1.84 15.67
C LEU A 186 -1.84 0.71 16.59
N VAL A 187 -1.20 -0.45 16.41
CA VAL A 187 -1.50 -1.65 17.20
C VAL A 187 -0.22 -2.39 17.59
N HIS A 188 -0.33 -3.23 18.61
CA HIS A 188 0.74 -4.18 18.94
C HIS A 188 0.85 -5.24 17.82
N PRO A 189 2.07 -5.69 17.44
CA PRO A 189 2.27 -6.66 16.36
C PRO A 189 1.42 -7.93 16.48
N SER A 190 1.25 -8.47 17.69
CA SER A 190 0.52 -9.73 17.94
C SER A 190 -0.97 -9.68 17.59
N ILE A 191 -1.57 -8.49 17.50
CA ILE A 191 -3.01 -8.33 17.22
C ILE A 191 -3.28 -7.68 15.86
N LEU A 192 -2.23 -7.39 15.06
CA LEU A 192 -2.36 -6.68 13.78
C LEU A 192 -3.41 -7.34 12.86
N ARG A 193 -3.28 -8.65 12.64
CA ARG A 193 -4.19 -9.39 11.75
C ARG A 193 -5.64 -9.35 12.26
N GLN A 194 -5.82 -9.56 13.56
CA GLN A 194 -7.15 -9.54 14.17
C GLN A 194 -7.82 -8.17 14.01
N ILE A 195 -7.10 -7.10 14.33
CA ILE A 195 -7.64 -5.72 14.22
C ILE A 195 -7.87 -5.36 12.76
N ALA A 196 -6.98 -5.73 11.82
CA ALA A 196 -7.18 -5.46 10.40
C ALA A 196 -8.47 -6.11 9.87
N ILE A 197 -8.76 -7.35 10.25
CA ILE A 197 -9.99 -8.04 9.88
C ILE A 197 -11.21 -7.37 10.51
N GLN A 198 -11.11 -6.95 11.78
CA GLN A 198 -12.18 -6.21 12.44
C GLN A 198 -12.48 -4.89 11.70
N ARG A 199 -11.45 -4.09 11.40
CA ARG A 199 -11.63 -2.82 10.66
C ARG A 199 -12.17 -3.05 9.24
N ALA A 200 -11.71 -4.12 8.58
CA ALA A 200 -12.27 -4.49 7.28
C ALA A 200 -13.78 -4.80 7.36
N ARG A 201 -14.25 -5.50 8.39
CA ARG A 201 -15.68 -5.73 8.64
C ARG A 201 -16.44 -4.42 8.84
N GLU A 202 -15.91 -3.53 9.68
CA GLU A 202 -16.52 -2.24 9.99
C GLU A 202 -16.62 -1.34 8.75
N ILE A 203 -15.56 -1.31 7.91
CA ILE A 203 -15.54 -0.56 6.65
C ILE A 203 -16.51 -1.18 5.64
N GLY A 204 -16.49 -2.50 5.49
CA GLY A 204 -17.38 -3.23 4.60
C GLY A 204 -18.86 -3.08 4.97
N ALA A 205 -19.16 -2.89 6.26
CA ALA A 205 -20.50 -2.60 6.78
C ALA A 205 -20.85 -1.09 6.72
N GLY A 206 -19.91 -0.22 6.34
CA GLY A 206 -20.12 1.24 6.32
C GLY A 206 -20.17 1.90 7.69
N THR A 207 -19.79 1.19 8.76
CA THR A 207 -19.79 1.70 10.14
C THR A 207 -18.49 2.44 10.50
N LEU A 208 -17.39 2.16 9.79
CA LEU A 208 -16.14 2.88 9.89
C LEU A 208 -15.82 3.55 8.55
N ARG A 209 -15.52 4.84 8.58
CA ARG A 209 -15.02 5.59 7.42
C ARG A 209 -13.61 6.07 7.70
N HIS A 210 -12.78 6.14 6.67
CA HIS A 210 -11.51 6.83 6.75
C HIS A 210 -11.75 8.29 7.18
N LEU A 211 -11.03 8.74 8.20
CA LEU A 211 -11.10 10.15 8.61
C LEU A 211 -10.38 10.98 7.53
N GLU A 212 -11.15 11.62 6.67
CA GLU A 212 -10.62 12.69 5.82
C GLU A 212 -10.10 13.81 6.73
N ARG A 213 -8.80 13.82 6.97
CA ARG A 213 -8.16 14.95 7.64
C ARG A 213 -8.23 16.14 6.67
N LYS A 214 -8.88 17.21 7.05
CA LYS A 214 -8.88 18.49 6.35
C LYS A 214 -7.45 19.08 6.41
N HIS A 215 -6.58 18.63 5.55
CA HIS A 215 -5.34 19.33 5.26
C HIS A 215 -5.72 20.52 4.37
N GLY A 216 -5.65 21.75 4.91
CA GLY A 216 -5.97 23.03 4.32
C GLY A 216 -6.12 23.12 2.80
N GLU A 217 -6.48 24.26 2.26
CA GLU A 217 -7.00 24.56 0.92
C GLU A 217 -6.24 24.01 -0.32
N ILE A 218 -5.10 23.32 -0.17
CA ILE A 218 -4.28 22.78 -1.28
C ILE A 218 -5.02 21.71 -2.09
N GLY A 219 -6.03 21.05 -1.51
CA GLY A 219 -6.86 20.06 -2.21
C GLY A 219 -7.91 20.66 -3.17
N ARG A 220 -8.14 21.95 -3.17
CA ARG A 220 -9.20 22.62 -3.95
C ARG A 220 -8.71 23.37 -5.19
N ALA A 221 -7.43 23.54 -5.36
CA ALA A 221 -6.89 24.47 -6.38
C ALA A 221 -6.75 23.85 -7.79
N HIS A 222 -6.91 22.54 -7.99
CA HIS A 222 -6.73 21.92 -9.28
C HIS A 222 -7.70 20.73 -9.47
N VAL A 223 -8.94 21.05 -9.79
CA VAL A 223 -9.84 20.19 -10.56
C VAL A 223 -10.27 20.97 -11.78
#